data_83c88270ed245b6e012aa40a51132043
#
_entry.id   83c88270ed245b6e012aa40a51132043
#
_cell.length_a   1.000
_cell.length_b   1.000
_cell.length_c   1.000
_cell.angle_alpha   90.00
_cell.angle_beta   90.00
_cell.angle_gamma   90.00
#
_symmetry.space_group_name_H-M   'P 1'
#
loop_
_entity.id
_entity.type
_entity.pdbx_description
1 polymer ?
#
loop_
_entity_poly.entity_id
_entity_poly.type
_entity_poly.pdbx_seq_one_letter_code
_entity_poly.pdbx_strand_id
1 'polypeptide(L)'
;MELTIDQALQQGIAAHKEGKLQEAERLYRAILQAQPTHPDANHNLGVLAISANRADMALPLLKTALGANPKTEQFWMSYIDALIKETQFEEAKQILDQAKQQGVLAQKLNALEETLNASLSNLKSNLLGQDALSPAIDLREAGKYQEAQQWLNKFIETHPGSPQALSLLSQVLLLDNNDM
;
A
#
# COMPACT_ATOMS: atom_id res chain seq x y z
N MET A 1 13.09 -22.43 32.19
CA MET A 1 11.85 -23.13 31.75
C MET A 1 11.59 -22.60 30.33
N GLU A 2 11.57 -23.50 29.34
CA GLU A 2 11.23 -23.09 27.96
C GLU A 2 9.73 -22.79 27.88
N LEU A 3 9.37 -21.72 27.16
CA LEU A 3 7.98 -21.36 26.95
C LEU A 3 7.35 -22.34 25.95
N THR A 4 6.10 -22.73 26.19
CA THR A 4 5.31 -23.42 25.16
C THR A 4 4.98 -22.43 24.04
N ILE A 5 4.62 -22.93 22.87
CA ILE A 5 4.21 -22.10 21.71
C ILE A 5 3.04 -21.17 22.08
N ASP A 6 2.04 -21.71 22.79
CA ASP A 6 0.90 -20.92 23.25
C ASP A 6 1.30 -19.80 24.22
N GLN A 7 2.22 -20.11 25.16
CA GLN A 7 2.73 -19.10 26.09
C GLN A 7 3.54 -18.03 25.35
N ALA A 8 4.38 -18.42 24.40
CA ALA A 8 5.14 -17.48 23.59
C ALA A 8 4.21 -16.59 22.74
N LEU A 9 3.13 -17.16 22.17
CA LEU A 9 2.13 -16.42 21.42
C LEU A 9 1.41 -15.39 22.31
N GLN A 10 0.93 -15.80 23.46
CA GLN A 10 0.24 -14.89 24.40
C GLN A 10 1.15 -13.75 24.88
N GLN A 11 2.42 -14.05 25.20
CA GLN A 11 3.39 -13.02 25.56
C GLN A 11 3.71 -12.10 24.39
N GLY A 12 3.83 -12.63 23.17
CA GLY A 12 4.03 -11.83 21.96
C GLY A 12 2.88 -10.86 21.69
N ILE A 13 1.64 -11.33 21.86
CA ILE A 13 0.43 -10.50 21.73
C ILE A 13 0.41 -9.41 22.81
N ALA A 14 0.73 -9.74 24.05
CA ALA A 14 0.80 -8.78 25.15
C ALA A 14 1.87 -7.72 24.88
N ALA A 15 3.09 -8.13 24.53
CA ALA A 15 4.19 -7.22 24.18
C ALA A 15 3.81 -6.29 23.00
N HIS A 16 3.14 -6.83 21.98
CA HIS A 16 2.67 -6.03 20.83
C HIS A 16 1.67 -4.95 21.28
N LYS A 17 0.68 -5.31 22.12
CA LYS A 17 -0.30 -4.35 22.65
C LYS A 17 0.33 -3.27 23.54
N GLU A 18 1.40 -3.60 24.24
CA GLU A 18 2.16 -2.66 25.06
C GLU A 18 3.15 -1.80 24.28
N GLY A 19 3.25 -1.98 22.97
CA GLY A 19 4.20 -1.27 22.11
C GLY A 19 5.64 -1.78 22.19
N LYS A 20 5.87 -2.91 22.86
CA LYS A 20 7.19 -3.59 22.95
C LYS A 20 7.46 -4.39 21.68
N LEU A 21 7.57 -3.68 20.54
CA LEU A 21 7.54 -4.30 19.21
C LEU A 21 8.69 -5.27 18.97
N GLN A 22 9.90 -4.96 19.49
CA GLN A 22 11.07 -5.85 19.35
C GLN A 22 10.90 -7.17 20.12
N GLU A 23 10.30 -7.11 21.31
CA GLU A 23 10.00 -8.31 22.10
C GLU A 23 8.93 -9.16 21.41
N ALA A 24 7.87 -8.53 20.92
CA ALA A 24 6.83 -9.21 20.16
C ALA A 24 7.40 -9.89 18.91
N GLU A 25 8.22 -9.19 18.13
CA GLU A 25 8.89 -9.75 16.94
C GLU A 25 9.74 -10.97 17.30
N ARG A 26 10.56 -10.88 18.35
CA ARG A 26 11.40 -11.99 18.81
C ARG A 26 10.58 -13.22 19.15
N LEU A 27 9.45 -13.04 19.86
CA LEU A 27 8.58 -14.14 20.27
C LEU A 27 7.89 -14.78 19.06
N TYR A 28 7.33 -13.98 18.14
CA TYR A 28 6.70 -14.51 16.92
C TYR A 28 7.71 -15.26 16.04
N ARG A 29 8.93 -14.73 15.88
CA ARG A 29 10.00 -15.42 15.13
C ARG A 29 10.41 -16.74 15.79
N ALA A 30 10.48 -16.81 17.11
CA ALA A 30 10.77 -18.06 17.82
C ALA A 30 9.68 -19.11 17.58
N ILE A 31 8.41 -18.72 17.57
CA ILE A 31 7.30 -19.62 17.22
C ILE A 31 7.46 -20.11 15.77
N LEU A 32 7.78 -19.22 14.82
CA LEU A 32 7.91 -19.59 13.40
C LEU A 32 9.16 -20.43 13.12
N GLN A 33 10.19 -20.38 13.96
CA GLN A 33 11.31 -21.33 13.89
C GLN A 33 10.88 -22.75 14.23
N ALA A 34 9.98 -22.93 15.20
CA ALA A 34 9.45 -24.23 15.59
C ALA A 34 8.28 -24.68 14.69
N GLN A 35 7.43 -23.74 14.28
CA GLN A 35 6.24 -23.99 13.46
C GLN A 35 6.13 -22.92 12.35
N PRO A 36 6.77 -23.11 11.19
CA PRO A 36 6.83 -22.10 10.11
C PRO A 36 5.46 -21.66 9.57
N THR A 37 4.45 -22.54 9.66
CA THR A 37 3.08 -22.24 9.16
C THR A 37 2.10 -21.90 10.29
N HIS A 38 2.58 -21.57 11.50
CA HIS A 38 1.70 -21.20 12.61
C HIS A 38 0.88 -19.95 12.22
N PRO A 39 -0.47 -20.05 12.14
CA PRO A 39 -1.28 -18.99 11.52
C PRO A 39 -1.20 -17.67 12.27
N ASP A 40 -1.42 -17.67 13.59
CA ASP A 40 -1.43 -16.44 14.38
C ASP A 40 -0.05 -15.78 14.48
N ALA A 41 1.04 -16.56 14.55
CA ALA A 41 2.39 -16.01 14.59
C ALA A 41 2.76 -15.35 13.25
N ASN A 42 2.41 -15.99 12.12
CA ASN A 42 2.58 -15.39 10.80
C ASN A 42 1.74 -14.10 10.66
N HIS A 43 0.45 -14.14 11.04
CA HIS A 43 -0.41 -12.97 10.98
C HIS A 43 0.14 -11.82 11.83
N ASN A 44 0.44 -12.07 13.11
CA ASN A 44 0.88 -11.02 14.04
C ASN A 44 2.24 -10.42 13.65
N LEU A 45 3.17 -11.25 13.17
CA LEU A 45 4.44 -10.77 12.63
C LEU A 45 4.24 -9.94 11.34
N GLY A 46 3.31 -10.35 10.48
CA GLY A 46 2.91 -9.60 9.28
C GLY A 46 2.32 -8.24 9.62
N VAL A 47 1.40 -8.18 10.58
CA VAL A 47 0.80 -6.92 11.07
C VAL A 47 1.88 -5.99 11.67
N LEU A 48 2.82 -6.55 12.42
CA LEU A 48 3.95 -5.80 12.96
C LEU A 48 4.84 -5.23 11.85
N ALA A 49 5.09 -5.99 10.79
CA ALA A 49 5.84 -5.54 9.62
C ALA A 49 5.12 -4.38 8.88
N ILE A 50 3.78 -4.46 8.72
CA ILE A 50 2.98 -3.35 8.17
C ILE A 50 3.14 -2.09 9.02
N SER A 51 3.05 -2.21 10.35
CA SER A 51 3.18 -1.08 11.27
C SER A 51 4.57 -0.43 11.21
N ALA A 52 5.59 -1.20 10.83
CA ALA A 52 6.96 -0.73 10.60
C ALA A 52 7.19 -0.24 9.15
N ASN A 53 6.13 -0.05 8.34
CA ASN A 53 6.17 0.32 6.93
C ASN A 53 7.02 -0.63 6.06
N ARG A 54 6.94 -1.93 6.37
CA ARG A 54 7.64 -3.03 5.67
C ARG A 54 6.62 -4.02 5.12
N ALA A 55 5.71 -3.52 4.29
CA ALA A 55 4.61 -4.31 3.77
C ALA A 55 5.10 -5.40 2.81
N ASP A 56 6.22 -5.19 2.12
CA ASP A 56 6.93 -6.20 1.32
C ASP A 56 7.24 -7.48 2.13
N MET A 57 7.69 -7.31 3.38
CA MET A 57 7.97 -8.42 4.29
C MET A 57 6.68 -9.00 4.89
N ALA A 58 5.62 -8.20 5.00
CA ALA A 58 4.36 -8.63 5.56
C ALA A 58 3.60 -9.59 4.64
N LEU A 59 3.63 -9.36 3.33
CA LEU A 59 2.84 -10.11 2.34
C LEU A 59 3.04 -11.63 2.42
N PRO A 60 4.28 -12.20 2.41
CA PRO A 60 4.47 -13.64 2.51
C PRO A 60 3.98 -14.23 3.83
N LEU A 61 4.11 -13.48 4.93
CA LEU A 61 3.64 -13.89 6.25
C LEU A 61 2.11 -13.95 6.30
N LEU A 62 1.44 -12.89 5.84
CA LEU A 62 -0.03 -12.82 5.82
C LEU A 62 -0.63 -13.85 4.86
N LYS A 63 0.00 -14.09 3.72
CA LYS A 63 -0.38 -15.16 2.79
C LYS A 63 -0.29 -16.54 3.44
N THR A 64 0.78 -16.79 4.19
CA THR A 64 0.96 -18.05 4.94
C THR A 64 -0.11 -18.21 6.02
N ALA A 65 -0.39 -17.14 6.80
CA ALA A 65 -1.43 -17.16 7.82
C ALA A 65 -2.82 -17.48 7.22
N LEU A 66 -3.17 -16.81 6.12
CA LEU A 66 -4.42 -17.03 5.42
C LEU A 66 -4.55 -18.44 4.86
N GLY A 67 -3.47 -18.96 4.24
CA GLY A 67 -3.43 -20.33 3.74
C GLY A 67 -3.56 -21.41 4.83
N ALA A 68 -2.98 -21.14 6.02
CA ALA A 68 -3.05 -22.05 7.15
C ALA A 68 -4.43 -22.04 7.84
N ASN A 69 -5.12 -20.90 7.88
CA ASN A 69 -6.47 -20.81 8.47
C ASN A 69 -7.36 -19.80 7.72
N PRO A 70 -7.96 -20.20 6.59
CA PRO A 70 -8.81 -19.32 5.78
C PRO A 70 -10.15 -18.97 6.43
N LYS A 71 -10.51 -19.60 7.57
CA LYS A 71 -11.75 -19.28 8.30
C LYS A 71 -11.63 -18.03 9.16
N THR A 72 -10.43 -17.53 9.39
CA THR A 72 -10.21 -16.34 10.20
C THR A 72 -10.34 -15.09 9.33
N GLU A 73 -11.47 -14.37 9.44
CA GLU A 73 -11.77 -13.16 8.65
C GLU A 73 -10.66 -12.11 8.74
N GLN A 74 -10.04 -11.96 9.92
CA GLN A 74 -8.97 -10.98 10.14
C GLN A 74 -7.76 -11.21 9.23
N PHE A 75 -7.48 -12.46 8.85
CA PHE A 75 -6.34 -12.76 7.96
C PHE A 75 -6.59 -12.26 6.54
N TRP A 76 -7.83 -12.39 6.05
CA TRP A 76 -8.24 -11.80 4.77
C TRP A 76 -8.06 -10.30 4.77
N MET A 77 -8.59 -9.63 5.80
CA MET A 77 -8.54 -8.18 5.91
C MET A 77 -7.11 -7.64 5.95
N SER A 78 -6.24 -8.25 6.77
CA SER A 78 -4.85 -7.83 6.88
C SER A 78 -4.07 -8.07 5.60
N TYR A 79 -4.35 -9.16 4.87
CA TYR A 79 -3.66 -9.44 3.61
C TYR A 79 -4.10 -8.49 2.50
N ILE A 80 -5.40 -8.20 2.38
CA ILE A 80 -5.94 -7.21 1.41
C ILE A 80 -5.37 -5.82 1.71
N ASP A 81 -5.36 -5.37 2.97
CA ASP A 81 -4.79 -4.08 3.37
C ASP A 81 -3.30 -3.97 3.01
N ALA A 82 -2.52 -5.02 3.24
CA ALA A 82 -1.11 -5.07 2.86
C ALA A 82 -0.91 -4.98 1.34
N LEU A 83 -1.73 -5.68 0.55
CA LEU A 83 -1.67 -5.63 -0.92
C LEU A 83 -2.01 -4.22 -1.45
N ILE A 84 -3.00 -3.55 -0.86
CA ILE A 84 -3.35 -2.17 -1.23
C ILE A 84 -2.18 -1.22 -0.92
N LYS A 85 -1.54 -1.35 0.25
CA LYS A 85 -0.38 -0.54 0.63
C LYS A 85 0.82 -0.73 -0.28
N GLU A 86 1.03 -1.95 -0.78
CA GLU A 86 2.06 -2.27 -1.77
C GLU A 86 1.63 -2.02 -3.22
N THR A 87 0.51 -1.31 -3.42
CA THR A 87 -0.04 -0.98 -4.74
C THR A 87 -0.31 -2.19 -5.65
N GLN A 88 -0.42 -3.40 -5.06
CA GLN A 88 -0.75 -4.64 -5.76
C GLN A 88 -2.28 -4.77 -5.94
N PHE A 89 -2.86 -3.82 -6.64
CA PHE A 89 -4.31 -3.61 -6.69
C PHE A 89 -5.07 -4.76 -7.36
N GLU A 90 -4.50 -5.39 -8.38
CA GLU A 90 -5.13 -6.52 -9.07
C GLU A 90 -5.18 -7.76 -8.15
N GLU A 91 -4.10 -8.05 -7.41
CA GLU A 91 -4.11 -9.14 -6.44
C GLU A 91 -5.05 -8.81 -5.27
N ALA A 92 -5.04 -7.57 -4.77
CA ALA A 92 -5.97 -7.12 -3.72
C ALA A 92 -7.43 -7.36 -4.12
N LYS A 93 -7.81 -7.04 -5.36
CA LYS A 93 -9.15 -7.27 -5.89
C LYS A 93 -9.50 -8.76 -5.93
N GLN A 94 -8.58 -9.59 -6.43
CA GLN A 94 -8.79 -11.04 -6.50
C GLN A 94 -8.99 -11.65 -5.10
N ILE A 95 -8.17 -11.25 -4.13
CA ILE A 95 -8.27 -11.74 -2.75
C ILE A 95 -9.55 -11.23 -2.08
N LEU A 96 -9.98 -10.00 -2.35
CA LEU A 96 -11.24 -9.44 -1.86
C LEU A 96 -12.45 -10.22 -2.39
N ASP A 97 -12.45 -10.58 -3.67
CA ASP A 97 -13.50 -11.40 -4.27
C ASP A 97 -13.51 -12.82 -3.69
N GLN A 98 -12.34 -13.41 -3.43
CA GLN A 98 -12.23 -14.69 -2.74
C GLN A 98 -12.77 -14.62 -1.30
N ALA A 99 -12.45 -13.55 -0.56
CA ALA A 99 -12.96 -13.34 0.79
C ALA A 99 -14.49 -13.29 0.82
N LYS A 100 -15.11 -12.59 -0.14
CA LYS A 100 -16.57 -12.57 -0.30
C LYS A 100 -17.15 -13.96 -0.56
N GLN A 101 -16.51 -14.75 -1.43
CA GLN A 101 -16.91 -16.14 -1.72
C GLN A 101 -16.78 -17.08 -0.51
N GLN A 102 -15.79 -16.83 0.36
CA GLN A 102 -15.58 -17.59 1.59
C GLN A 102 -16.52 -17.16 2.73
N GLY A 103 -17.39 -16.18 2.49
CA GLY A 103 -18.39 -15.74 3.45
C GLY A 103 -17.90 -14.72 4.46
N VAL A 104 -16.75 -14.08 4.22
CA VAL A 104 -16.33 -12.92 5.02
C VAL A 104 -17.38 -11.82 4.89
N LEU A 105 -17.84 -11.28 6.04
CA LEU A 105 -18.93 -10.32 6.07
C LEU A 105 -18.64 -9.09 5.21
N ALA A 106 -19.53 -8.78 4.27
CA ALA A 106 -19.40 -7.64 3.36
C ALA A 106 -19.13 -6.31 4.09
N GLN A 107 -19.77 -6.09 5.24
CA GLN A 107 -19.56 -4.88 6.04
C GLN A 107 -18.10 -4.68 6.47
N LYS A 108 -17.36 -5.77 6.73
CA LYS A 108 -15.93 -5.70 7.10
C LYS A 108 -15.04 -5.43 5.90
N LEU A 109 -15.46 -5.85 4.71
CA LEU A 109 -14.70 -5.68 3.46
C LEU A 109 -14.98 -4.33 2.78
N ASN A 110 -16.12 -3.69 3.05
CA ASN A 110 -16.52 -2.44 2.38
C ASN A 110 -15.46 -1.33 2.47
N ALA A 111 -14.90 -1.12 3.66
CA ALA A 111 -13.87 -0.09 3.83
C ALA A 111 -12.60 -0.36 3.02
N LEU A 112 -12.20 -1.64 2.89
CA LEU A 112 -11.06 -2.05 2.05
C LEU A 112 -11.39 -1.92 0.57
N GLU A 113 -12.60 -2.25 0.16
CA GLU A 113 -13.09 -2.09 -1.21
C GLU A 113 -13.14 -0.61 -1.61
N GLU A 114 -13.64 0.26 -0.76
CA GLU A 114 -13.62 1.71 -0.97
C GLU A 114 -12.20 2.25 -1.09
N THR A 115 -11.29 1.81 -0.21
CA THR A 115 -9.87 2.20 -0.25
C THR A 115 -9.21 1.74 -1.54
N LEU A 116 -9.46 0.51 -1.97
CA LEU A 116 -8.94 -0.04 -3.23
C LEU A 116 -9.46 0.75 -4.43
N ASN A 117 -10.76 1.02 -4.49
CA ASN A 117 -11.38 1.77 -5.58
C ASN A 117 -10.87 3.22 -5.64
N ALA A 118 -10.68 3.88 -4.50
CA ALA A 118 -10.10 5.21 -4.43
C ALA A 118 -8.65 5.21 -4.93
N SER A 119 -7.84 4.23 -4.53
CA SER A 119 -6.45 4.09 -4.97
C SER A 119 -6.33 3.84 -6.46
N LEU A 120 -7.19 2.98 -7.02
CA LEU A 120 -7.27 2.72 -8.47
C LEU A 120 -7.71 3.98 -9.25
N SER A 121 -8.67 4.73 -8.73
CA SER A 121 -9.13 5.99 -9.34
C SER A 121 -8.03 7.04 -9.36
N ASN A 122 -7.28 7.17 -8.26
CA ASN A 122 -6.14 8.09 -8.16
C ASN A 122 -5.01 7.68 -9.13
N LEU A 123 -4.70 6.38 -9.22
CA LEU A 123 -3.70 5.87 -10.17
C LEU A 123 -4.11 6.20 -11.62
N LYS A 124 -5.38 5.94 -11.98
CA LYS A 124 -5.92 6.23 -13.30
C LYS A 124 -5.88 7.72 -13.62
N SER A 125 -6.26 8.58 -12.67
CA SER A 125 -6.19 10.04 -12.83
C SER A 125 -4.75 10.52 -13.03
N ASN A 126 -3.80 9.95 -12.29
CA ASN A 126 -2.38 10.30 -12.43
C ASN A 126 -1.82 9.88 -13.79
N LEU A 127 -2.14 8.68 -14.26
CA LEU A 127 -1.72 8.20 -15.58
C LEU A 127 -2.31 9.05 -16.70
N LEU A 128 -3.62 9.32 -16.68
CA LEU A 128 -4.27 10.19 -17.66
C LEU A 128 -3.70 11.63 -17.62
N GLY A 129 -3.37 12.13 -16.44
CA GLY A 129 -2.75 13.43 -16.27
C GLY A 129 -1.32 13.49 -16.84
N GLN A 130 -0.53 12.43 -16.71
CA GLN A 130 0.81 12.33 -17.30
C GLN A 130 0.76 12.28 -18.82
N ASP A 131 -0.11 11.44 -19.40
CA ASP A 131 -0.29 11.34 -20.85
C ASP A 131 -0.76 12.69 -21.44
N ALA A 132 -1.69 13.36 -20.76
CA ALA A 132 -2.20 14.67 -21.18
C ALA A 132 -1.14 15.78 -21.12
N LEU A 133 -0.12 15.67 -20.26
CA LEU A 133 0.94 16.65 -20.09
C LEU A 133 2.22 16.30 -20.88
N SER A 134 2.26 15.16 -21.59
CA SER A 134 3.41 14.73 -22.39
C SER A 134 3.98 15.82 -23.29
N PRO A 135 3.15 16.61 -24.04
CA PRO A 135 3.69 17.67 -24.90
C PRO A 135 4.48 18.74 -24.14
N ALA A 136 4.03 19.09 -22.93
CA ALA A 136 4.75 20.06 -22.10
C ALA A 136 6.03 19.48 -21.48
N ILE A 137 6.03 18.19 -21.16
CA ILE A 137 7.20 17.47 -20.66
C ILE A 137 8.26 17.41 -21.76
N ASP A 138 7.90 17.03 -22.98
CA ASP A 138 8.78 16.97 -24.14
C ASP A 138 9.42 18.33 -24.46
N LEU A 139 8.61 19.41 -24.40
CA LEU A 139 9.10 20.79 -24.60
C LEU A 139 10.07 21.21 -23.49
N ARG A 140 9.80 20.86 -22.23
CA ARG A 140 10.71 21.12 -21.11
C ARG A 140 12.04 20.39 -21.28
N GLU A 141 12.01 19.10 -21.67
CA GLU A 141 13.20 18.29 -21.88
C GLU A 141 14.03 18.75 -23.09
N ALA A 142 13.38 19.35 -24.10
CA ALA A 142 14.03 19.99 -25.22
C ALA A 142 14.60 21.38 -24.92
N GLY A 143 14.51 21.87 -23.67
CA GLY A 143 14.93 23.22 -23.27
C GLY A 143 14.05 24.36 -23.78
N LYS A 144 12.86 24.06 -24.31
CA LYS A 144 11.91 25.01 -24.88
C LYS A 144 10.94 25.51 -23.81
N TYR A 145 11.46 26.17 -22.79
CA TYR A 145 10.71 26.51 -21.57
C TYR A 145 9.55 27.47 -21.85
N GLN A 146 9.72 28.44 -22.71
CA GLN A 146 8.65 29.38 -23.05
C GLN A 146 7.48 28.71 -23.80
N GLU A 147 7.79 27.80 -24.73
CA GLU A 147 6.77 27.01 -25.42
C GLU A 147 6.03 26.09 -24.45
N ALA A 148 6.75 25.43 -23.53
CA ALA A 148 6.17 24.60 -22.48
C ALA A 148 5.25 25.41 -21.55
N GLN A 149 5.65 26.61 -21.16
CA GLN A 149 4.85 27.52 -20.34
C GLN A 149 3.55 27.92 -21.03
N GLN A 150 3.62 28.31 -22.31
CA GLN A 150 2.44 28.72 -23.10
C GLN A 150 1.45 27.54 -23.20
N TRP A 151 1.97 26.35 -23.48
CA TRP A 151 1.15 25.12 -23.53
C TRP A 151 0.47 24.83 -22.20
N LEU A 152 1.22 24.88 -21.10
CA LEU A 152 0.70 24.61 -19.74
C LEU A 152 -0.35 25.65 -19.32
N ASN A 153 -0.16 26.93 -19.60
CA ASN A 153 -1.15 27.95 -19.29
C ASN A 153 -2.47 27.68 -20.01
N LYS A 154 -2.43 27.32 -21.30
CA LYS A 154 -3.62 26.97 -22.08
C LYS A 154 -4.28 25.68 -21.54
N PHE A 155 -3.50 24.70 -21.12
CA PHE A 155 -4.02 23.48 -20.51
C PHE A 155 -4.72 23.77 -19.18
N ILE A 156 -4.15 24.63 -18.33
CA ILE A 156 -4.71 25.00 -17.03
C ILE A 156 -6.01 25.81 -17.19
N GLU A 157 -6.17 26.60 -18.23
CA GLU A 157 -7.44 27.29 -18.52
C GLU A 157 -8.60 26.30 -18.68
N THR A 158 -8.35 25.15 -19.29
CA THR A 158 -9.35 24.11 -19.49
C THR A 158 -9.40 23.08 -18.34
N HIS A 159 -8.35 22.99 -17.52
CA HIS A 159 -8.19 22.06 -16.41
C HIS A 159 -7.68 22.77 -15.14
N PRO A 160 -8.45 23.73 -14.57
CA PRO A 160 -7.95 24.64 -13.51
C PRO A 160 -7.59 23.93 -12.19
N GLY A 161 -8.02 22.68 -12.01
CA GLY A 161 -7.74 21.89 -10.80
C GLY A 161 -6.65 20.83 -10.98
N SER A 162 -5.84 20.86 -12.05
CA SER A 162 -4.79 19.87 -12.28
C SER A 162 -3.53 20.16 -11.45
N PRO A 163 -3.26 19.42 -10.35
CA PRO A 163 -2.05 19.65 -9.54
C PRO A 163 -0.77 19.35 -10.31
N GLN A 164 -0.83 18.38 -11.24
CA GLN A 164 0.30 17.98 -12.08
C GLN A 164 0.71 19.09 -13.04
N ALA A 165 -0.27 19.75 -13.70
CA ALA A 165 0.00 20.87 -14.59
C ALA A 165 0.58 22.07 -13.85
N LEU A 166 0.05 22.40 -12.67
CA LEU A 166 0.56 23.48 -11.84
C LEU A 166 1.98 23.20 -11.33
N SER A 167 2.25 21.96 -10.93
CA SER A 167 3.59 21.52 -10.51
C SER A 167 4.58 21.59 -11.66
N LEU A 168 4.21 21.11 -12.85
CA LEU A 168 5.07 21.16 -14.03
C LEU A 168 5.33 22.62 -14.48
N LEU A 169 4.32 23.47 -14.42
CA LEU A 169 4.48 24.90 -14.73
C LEU A 169 5.49 25.57 -13.80
N SER A 170 5.43 25.30 -12.49
CA SER A 170 6.39 25.85 -11.53
C SER A 170 7.82 25.38 -11.80
N GLN A 171 8.01 24.12 -12.21
CA GLN A 171 9.33 23.59 -12.62
C GLN A 171 9.85 24.29 -13.89
N VAL A 172 9.00 24.48 -14.90
CA VAL A 172 9.37 25.16 -16.16
C VAL A 172 9.80 26.61 -15.88
N LEU A 173 9.05 27.33 -15.03
CA LEU A 173 9.39 28.72 -14.65
C LEU A 173 10.72 28.82 -13.91
N LEU A 174 11.05 27.84 -13.07
CA LEU A 174 12.35 27.80 -12.37
C LEU A 174 13.52 27.56 -13.33
N LEU A 175 13.32 26.76 -14.36
CA LEU A 175 14.34 26.47 -15.37
C LEU A 175 14.53 27.65 -16.33
N ASP A 176 13.47 28.29 -16.79
CA ASP A 176 13.52 29.46 -17.68
C ASP A 176 14.27 30.63 -17.02
N ASN A 177 14.11 30.81 -15.69
CA ASN A 177 14.81 31.87 -14.94
C ASN A 177 16.30 31.57 -14.69
N ASN A 178 16.74 30.33 -14.82
CA ASN A 178 18.17 29.96 -14.63
C ASN A 178 19.00 30.04 -15.91
N ASP A 179 18.36 30.11 -17.07
CA ASP A 179 19.02 30.19 -18.38
C ASP A 179 19.21 31.65 -18.87
N MET A 180 18.85 32.65 -18.07
CA MET A 180 19.12 34.09 -18.30
C MET A 180 20.33 34.55 -17.49
#